data_2af3801237696c99cba3375bd1a4678f
#
_entry.id   2af3801237696c99cba3375bd1a4678f
#
_cell.length_a   1.000
_cell.length_b   1.000
_cell.length_c   1.000
_cell.angle_alpha   90.00
_cell.angle_beta   90.00
_cell.angle_gamma   90.00
#
_symmetry.space_group_name_H-M   'P 1'
#
loop_
_entity.id
_entity.type
_entity.pdbx_description
1 polymer ?
#
loop_
_entity_poly.entity_id
_entity_poly.type
_entity_poly.pdbx_seq_one_letter_code
_entity_poly.pdbx_strand_id
1 'polypeptide(L)'
;MNILDTIAENTRQRYKEIIKNKPLAKVKADALEMPKGNFEFEKALGGDTLSFICEVKKASPSKGVIAEDFPYLQIAKEYEAAGASAISCLTEPKWFMGKDEYLKEICENVSIPVLRKDFTISDYQIYEAKLLGAKAVLLICALLDTDKIKEYISICDTLGLSALVEAHNEDEVNSALSAGARIIGVNNRNLKDFSVDVNNSTRYRDMIPQNVLFVSESGIKTHSDIKVLQNNKTDAALIGETLMKSENKKKMLEELLYG
;
A
#
# COMPACT_ATOMS: atom_id res chain seq x y z
N MET A 1 -6.76 19.80 -12.83
CA MET A 1 -6.96 18.41 -12.38
C MET A 1 -5.57 17.84 -12.15
N ASN A 2 -5.26 17.42 -10.93
CA ASN A 2 -3.97 16.82 -10.62
C ASN A 2 -3.94 15.34 -11.07
N ILE A 3 -2.80 14.67 -10.93
CA ILE A 3 -2.66 13.27 -11.40
C ILE A 3 -3.57 12.31 -10.61
N LEU A 4 -3.77 12.55 -9.29
CA LEU A 4 -4.65 11.73 -8.46
C LEU A 4 -6.10 11.79 -8.95
N ASP A 5 -6.62 13.00 -9.20
CA ASP A 5 -7.97 13.19 -9.70
C ASP A 5 -8.17 12.49 -11.05
N THR A 6 -7.15 12.56 -11.92
CA THR A 6 -7.16 11.92 -13.23
C THR A 6 -7.21 10.41 -13.11
N ILE A 7 -6.40 9.81 -12.22
CA ILE A 7 -6.39 8.36 -11.98
C ILE A 7 -7.71 7.92 -11.34
N ALA A 8 -8.18 8.67 -10.32
CA ALA A 8 -9.44 8.36 -9.64
C ALA A 8 -10.63 8.38 -10.61
N GLU A 9 -10.69 9.38 -11.52
CA GLU A 9 -11.77 9.43 -12.53
C GLU A 9 -11.67 8.26 -13.52
N ASN A 10 -10.48 7.91 -13.97
CA ASN A 10 -10.29 6.73 -14.82
C ASN A 10 -10.72 5.44 -14.08
N THR A 11 -10.38 5.33 -12.80
CA THR A 11 -10.80 4.20 -11.96
C THR A 11 -12.33 4.15 -11.84
N ARG A 12 -13.03 5.29 -11.64
CA ARG A 12 -14.50 5.34 -11.64
C ARG A 12 -15.09 4.81 -12.95
N GLN A 13 -14.52 5.21 -14.09
CA GLN A 13 -15.01 4.75 -15.40
C GLN A 13 -14.77 3.25 -15.58
N ARG A 14 -13.59 2.74 -15.20
CA ARG A 14 -13.27 1.31 -15.22
C ARG A 14 -14.27 0.50 -14.39
N TYR A 15 -14.56 0.91 -13.17
CA TYR A 15 -15.47 0.19 -12.27
C TYR A 15 -16.94 0.29 -12.69
N LYS A 16 -17.36 1.34 -13.39
CA LYS A 16 -18.71 1.37 -14.00
C LYS A 16 -18.93 0.18 -14.95
N GLU A 17 -17.94 -0.20 -15.73
CA GLU A 17 -18.04 -1.33 -16.65
C GLU A 17 -17.88 -2.68 -15.92
N ILE A 18 -16.98 -2.77 -14.94
CA ILE A 18 -16.79 -3.99 -14.13
C ILE A 18 -18.10 -4.35 -13.40
N ILE A 19 -18.73 -3.38 -12.74
CA ILE A 19 -19.95 -3.57 -11.95
C ILE A 19 -21.14 -4.04 -12.81
N LYS A 20 -21.22 -3.64 -14.09
CA LYS A 20 -22.26 -4.16 -15.02
C LYS A 20 -22.13 -5.67 -15.22
N ASN A 21 -20.91 -6.19 -15.31
CA ASN A 21 -20.65 -7.60 -15.54
C ASN A 21 -20.71 -8.43 -14.25
N LYS A 22 -20.27 -7.87 -13.12
CA LYS A 22 -20.31 -8.50 -11.80
C LYS A 22 -20.83 -7.49 -10.78
N PRO A 23 -22.14 -7.51 -10.45
CA PRO A 23 -22.74 -6.53 -9.55
C PRO A 23 -22.13 -6.55 -8.14
N LEU A 24 -22.10 -5.38 -7.48
CA LEU A 24 -21.60 -5.21 -6.11
C LEU A 24 -22.20 -6.23 -5.12
N ALA A 25 -23.53 -6.46 -5.22
CA ALA A 25 -24.21 -7.41 -4.34
C ALA A 25 -23.60 -8.83 -4.40
N LYS A 26 -23.20 -9.27 -5.61
CA LYS A 26 -22.57 -10.58 -5.79
C LYS A 26 -21.15 -10.60 -5.22
N VAL A 27 -20.32 -9.58 -5.54
CA VAL A 27 -18.94 -9.49 -5.04
C VAL A 27 -18.91 -9.40 -3.51
N LYS A 28 -19.82 -8.61 -2.94
CA LYS A 28 -19.98 -8.48 -1.49
C LYS A 28 -20.39 -9.80 -0.84
N ALA A 29 -21.39 -10.50 -1.40
CA ALA A 29 -21.81 -11.80 -0.88
C ALA A 29 -20.66 -12.81 -0.92
N ASP A 30 -19.97 -12.95 -2.05
CA ASP A 30 -18.85 -13.86 -2.22
C ASP A 30 -17.71 -13.55 -1.20
N ALA A 31 -17.39 -12.27 -0.99
CA ALA A 31 -16.36 -11.87 -0.05
C ALA A 31 -16.74 -12.14 1.41
N LEU A 32 -18.02 -12.01 1.77
CA LEU A 32 -18.53 -12.28 3.11
C LEU A 32 -18.63 -13.78 3.41
N GLU A 33 -18.77 -14.64 2.39
CA GLU A 33 -18.71 -16.11 2.52
C GLU A 33 -17.26 -16.62 2.80
N MET A 34 -16.24 -15.85 2.42
CA MET A 34 -14.85 -16.20 2.72
C MET A 34 -14.58 -16.14 4.23
N PRO A 35 -13.66 -16.98 4.76
CA PRO A 35 -13.22 -16.87 6.14
C PRO A 35 -12.75 -15.44 6.44
N LYS A 36 -13.21 -14.89 7.58
CA LYS A 36 -12.73 -13.59 8.05
C LYS A 36 -11.22 -13.64 8.26
N GLY A 37 -10.52 -12.64 7.75
CA GLY A 37 -9.08 -12.47 8.00
C GLY A 37 -8.80 -12.10 9.46
N ASN A 38 -7.54 -12.07 9.81
CA ASN A 38 -7.09 -11.82 11.18
C ASN A 38 -6.09 -10.64 11.24
N PHE A 39 -6.28 -9.65 10.36
CA PHE A 39 -5.44 -8.45 10.29
C PHE A 39 -3.95 -8.79 10.14
N GLU A 40 -3.63 -9.76 9.28
CA GLU A 40 -2.29 -10.31 9.10
C GLU A 40 -1.27 -9.24 8.73
N PHE A 41 -1.72 -8.22 7.95
CA PHE A 41 -0.85 -7.11 7.54
C PHE A 41 -0.45 -6.22 8.74
N GLU A 42 -1.40 -5.85 9.62
CA GLU A 42 -1.09 -5.11 10.85
C GLU A 42 -0.12 -5.89 11.75
N LYS A 43 -0.37 -7.18 11.92
CA LYS A 43 0.49 -8.06 12.74
C LYS A 43 1.90 -8.18 12.20
N ALA A 44 2.05 -8.21 10.87
CA ALA A 44 3.36 -8.29 10.24
C ALA A 44 4.19 -7.00 10.38
N LEU A 45 3.52 -5.85 10.60
CA LEU A 45 4.19 -4.55 10.78
C LEU A 45 4.44 -4.19 12.25
N GLY A 46 3.73 -4.80 13.20
CA GLY A 46 3.75 -4.47 14.63
C GLY A 46 4.88 -5.14 15.42
N GLY A 47 6.07 -5.27 14.84
CA GLY A 47 7.25 -5.82 15.52
C GLY A 47 8.09 -4.77 16.24
N ASP A 48 9.13 -5.21 16.97
CA ASP A 48 10.06 -4.33 17.70
C ASP A 48 11.12 -3.67 16.78
N THR A 49 11.17 -4.06 15.52
CA THR A 49 12.11 -3.56 14.52
C THR A 49 11.37 -3.00 13.31
N LEU A 50 12.01 -2.07 12.58
CA LEU A 50 11.46 -1.51 11.36
C LEU A 50 11.13 -2.62 10.34
N SER A 51 9.87 -2.70 9.96
CA SER A 51 9.36 -3.65 8.98
C SER A 51 9.53 -3.14 7.55
N PHE A 52 9.69 -4.05 6.57
CA PHE A 52 9.76 -3.70 5.16
C PHE A 52 8.52 -4.17 4.40
N ILE A 53 7.84 -3.20 3.76
CA ILE A 53 6.80 -3.45 2.75
C ILE A 53 7.46 -3.30 1.38
N CYS A 54 7.73 -4.41 0.71
CA CYS A 54 8.43 -4.41 -0.57
C CYS A 54 7.43 -4.32 -1.72
N GLU A 55 7.57 -3.29 -2.58
CA GLU A 55 6.58 -2.99 -3.61
C GLU A 55 6.93 -3.60 -4.96
N VAL A 56 6.02 -4.41 -5.52
CA VAL A 56 6.05 -4.97 -6.86
C VAL A 56 5.37 -3.98 -7.82
N LYS A 57 6.18 -3.28 -8.62
CA LYS A 57 5.74 -2.15 -9.45
C LYS A 57 6.45 -2.11 -10.80
N LYS A 58 5.67 -2.22 -11.89
CA LYS A 58 6.20 -2.16 -13.26
C LYS A 58 6.51 -0.76 -13.73
N ALA A 59 5.62 0.19 -13.44
CA ALA A 59 5.70 1.57 -13.90
C ALA A 59 5.16 2.55 -12.86
N SER A 60 5.39 3.84 -13.05
CA SER A 60 4.77 4.92 -12.27
C SER A 60 4.63 6.20 -13.09
N PRO A 61 3.67 7.10 -12.73
CA PRO A 61 3.50 8.39 -13.44
C PRO A 61 4.77 9.26 -13.48
N SER A 62 5.59 9.18 -12.42
CA SER A 62 6.79 10.02 -12.28
C SER A 62 8.03 9.46 -12.98
N LYS A 63 8.07 8.16 -13.32
CA LYS A 63 9.25 7.46 -13.83
C LYS A 63 9.01 6.72 -15.15
N GLY A 64 7.75 6.60 -15.59
CA GLY A 64 7.41 5.70 -16.69
C GLY A 64 7.65 4.25 -16.32
N VAL A 65 8.08 3.44 -17.29
CA VAL A 65 8.43 2.03 -17.06
C VAL A 65 9.69 1.93 -16.21
N ILE A 66 9.62 1.19 -15.11
CA ILE A 66 10.73 0.95 -14.18
C ILE A 66 11.40 -0.39 -14.49
N ALA A 67 10.61 -1.39 -14.88
CA ALA A 67 11.07 -2.73 -15.23
C ALA A 67 10.43 -3.16 -16.56
N GLU A 68 11.22 -3.20 -17.63
CA GLU A 68 10.77 -3.71 -18.95
C GLU A 68 10.41 -5.19 -18.85
N ASP A 69 11.36 -6.01 -18.38
CA ASP A 69 11.08 -7.38 -17.96
C ASP A 69 10.54 -7.35 -16.51
N PHE A 70 9.34 -7.91 -16.35
CA PHE A 70 8.60 -7.82 -15.09
C PHE A 70 8.10 -9.19 -14.63
N PRO A 71 8.99 -10.06 -14.17
CA PRO A 71 8.64 -11.35 -13.59
C PRO A 71 8.09 -11.16 -12.16
N TYR A 72 6.92 -10.51 -12.04
CA TYR A 72 6.32 -10.05 -10.79
C TYR A 72 6.25 -11.12 -9.71
N LEU A 73 5.93 -12.37 -10.08
CA LEU A 73 5.85 -13.49 -9.13
C LEU A 73 7.23 -13.88 -8.59
N GLN A 74 8.24 -13.90 -9.46
CA GLN A 74 9.62 -14.14 -9.04
C GLN A 74 10.13 -13.03 -8.12
N ILE A 75 9.84 -11.75 -8.46
CA ILE A 75 10.18 -10.60 -7.63
C ILE A 75 9.53 -10.70 -6.25
N ALA A 76 8.25 -11.07 -6.17
CA ALA A 76 7.53 -11.23 -4.91
C ALA A 76 8.16 -12.33 -4.03
N LYS A 77 8.52 -13.48 -4.62
CA LYS A 77 9.21 -14.58 -3.92
C LYS A 77 10.61 -14.17 -3.45
N GLU A 78 11.33 -13.38 -4.23
CA GLU A 78 12.63 -12.82 -3.82
C GLU A 78 12.50 -11.86 -2.64
N TYR A 79 11.45 -11.02 -2.61
CA TYR A 79 11.16 -10.14 -1.47
C TYR A 79 10.88 -10.95 -0.20
N GLU A 80 10.03 -11.97 -0.28
CA GLU A 80 9.76 -12.86 0.85
C GLU A 80 11.04 -13.53 1.34
N ALA A 81 11.82 -14.14 0.44
CA ALA A 81 13.09 -14.80 0.76
C ALA A 81 14.15 -13.84 1.32
N ALA A 82 14.06 -12.55 0.99
CA ALA A 82 14.92 -11.50 1.51
C ALA A 82 14.49 -10.99 2.91
N GLY A 83 13.35 -11.45 3.44
CA GLY A 83 12.86 -11.07 4.77
C GLY A 83 11.90 -9.87 4.77
N ALA A 84 11.24 -9.58 3.66
CA ALA A 84 10.15 -8.60 3.65
C ALA A 84 9.04 -9.02 4.63
N SER A 85 8.50 -8.06 5.38
CA SER A 85 7.37 -8.28 6.30
C SER A 85 6.03 -8.36 5.56
N ALA A 86 5.93 -7.65 4.42
CA ALA A 86 4.76 -7.61 3.57
C ALA A 86 5.13 -7.24 2.13
N ILE A 87 4.22 -7.52 1.20
CA ILE A 87 4.32 -7.10 -0.20
C ILE A 87 3.26 -6.04 -0.49
N SER A 88 3.63 -5.02 -1.27
CA SER A 88 2.69 -4.08 -1.90
C SER A 88 2.61 -4.39 -3.39
N CYS A 89 1.43 -4.74 -3.91
CA CYS A 89 1.23 -5.08 -5.32
C CYS A 89 0.38 -4.03 -6.02
N LEU A 90 0.96 -3.36 -7.03
CA LEU A 90 0.23 -2.39 -7.87
C LEU A 90 -0.77 -3.11 -8.77
N THR A 91 -2.05 -2.68 -8.72
CA THR A 91 -3.10 -3.21 -9.60
C THR A 91 -3.67 -2.16 -10.56
N GLU A 92 -3.33 -0.87 -10.40
CA GLU A 92 -3.76 0.18 -11.33
C GLU A 92 -3.17 -0.05 -12.75
N PRO A 93 -4.02 -0.22 -13.80
CA PRO A 93 -3.53 -0.77 -15.08
C PRO A 93 -2.91 0.26 -16.02
N LYS A 94 -3.29 1.54 -15.93
CA LYS A 94 -2.93 2.54 -16.95
C LYS A 94 -1.59 3.22 -16.68
N TRP A 95 -1.38 3.73 -15.48
CA TRP A 95 -0.17 4.49 -15.12
C TRP A 95 0.88 3.66 -14.40
N PHE A 96 0.44 2.61 -13.70
CA PHE A 96 1.33 1.69 -12.99
C PHE A 96 1.54 0.37 -13.73
N MET A 97 0.77 0.12 -14.80
CA MET A 97 0.78 -1.12 -15.60
C MET A 97 0.58 -2.36 -14.71
N GLY A 98 -0.19 -2.19 -13.63
CA GLY A 98 -0.58 -3.26 -12.71
C GLY A 98 -1.73 -4.10 -13.24
N LYS A 99 -2.01 -5.21 -12.57
CA LYS A 99 -3.14 -6.11 -12.88
C LYS A 99 -3.62 -6.82 -11.63
N ASP A 100 -4.92 -7.11 -11.57
CA ASP A 100 -5.51 -7.91 -10.50
C ASP A 100 -4.98 -9.35 -10.50
N GLU A 101 -4.64 -9.90 -11.68
CA GLU A 101 -4.01 -11.20 -11.83
C GLU A 101 -2.66 -11.27 -11.10
N TYR A 102 -1.85 -10.20 -11.15
CA TYR A 102 -0.58 -10.15 -10.43
C TYR A 102 -0.79 -10.26 -8.92
N LEU A 103 -1.76 -9.51 -8.39
CA LEU A 103 -2.11 -9.57 -6.97
C LEU A 103 -2.54 -10.98 -6.57
N LYS A 104 -3.47 -11.57 -7.33
CA LYS A 104 -3.99 -12.91 -7.05
C LYS A 104 -2.89 -13.96 -7.04
N GLU A 105 -2.08 -14.01 -8.09
CA GLU A 105 -0.99 -15.00 -8.19
C GLU A 105 0.07 -14.81 -7.10
N ILE A 106 0.40 -13.56 -6.73
CA ILE A 106 1.31 -13.29 -5.62
C ILE A 106 0.70 -13.82 -4.32
N CYS A 107 -0.57 -13.49 -4.01
CA CYS A 107 -1.24 -13.95 -2.80
C CYS A 107 -1.31 -15.49 -2.68
N GLU A 108 -1.42 -16.18 -3.80
CA GLU A 108 -1.44 -17.66 -3.84
C GLU A 108 -0.05 -18.31 -3.66
N ASN A 109 1.04 -17.54 -3.82
CA ASN A 109 2.40 -18.08 -3.90
C ASN A 109 3.38 -17.57 -2.85
N VAL A 110 2.97 -16.62 -1.99
CA VAL A 110 3.76 -16.13 -0.86
C VAL A 110 3.00 -16.34 0.45
N SER A 111 3.72 -16.46 1.57
CA SER A 111 3.12 -16.63 2.89
C SER A 111 2.94 -15.31 3.65
N ILE A 112 3.70 -14.28 3.27
CA ILE A 112 3.60 -12.95 3.88
C ILE A 112 2.40 -12.17 3.33
N PRO A 113 1.80 -11.25 4.12
CA PRO A 113 0.60 -10.53 3.71
C PRO A 113 0.86 -9.59 2.54
N VAL A 114 -0.15 -9.49 1.65
CA VAL A 114 -0.08 -8.64 0.46
C VAL A 114 -1.08 -7.49 0.55
N LEU A 115 -0.61 -6.27 0.33
CA LEU A 115 -1.39 -5.05 0.18
C LEU A 115 -1.81 -4.89 -1.29
N ARG A 116 -3.10 -4.73 -1.56
CA ARG A 116 -3.57 -4.20 -2.85
C ARG A 116 -3.29 -2.71 -2.92
N LYS A 117 -2.31 -2.30 -3.71
CA LYS A 117 -1.95 -0.90 -3.95
C LYS A 117 -2.70 -0.39 -5.19
N ASP A 118 -3.85 0.22 -4.98
CA ASP A 118 -4.73 0.79 -6.02
C ASP A 118 -5.39 2.07 -5.47
N PHE A 119 -6.07 2.81 -6.32
CA PHE A 119 -6.87 3.98 -5.96
C PHE A 119 -8.26 3.51 -5.54
N THR A 120 -8.43 3.18 -4.27
CA THR A 120 -9.69 2.68 -3.71
C THR A 120 -10.68 3.84 -3.56
N ILE A 121 -11.70 3.86 -4.43
CA ILE A 121 -12.74 4.91 -4.49
C ILE A 121 -14.16 4.35 -4.34
N SER A 122 -14.27 3.04 -4.22
CA SER A 122 -15.53 2.31 -4.06
C SER A 122 -15.33 1.13 -3.12
N ASP A 123 -16.36 0.84 -2.33
CA ASP A 123 -16.44 -0.36 -1.48
C ASP A 123 -16.31 -1.66 -2.28
N TYR A 124 -16.70 -1.66 -3.55
CA TYR A 124 -16.50 -2.77 -4.47
C TYR A 124 -15.06 -3.26 -4.46
N GLN A 125 -14.09 -2.32 -4.53
CA GLN A 125 -12.65 -2.64 -4.58
C GLN A 125 -12.17 -3.33 -3.30
N ILE A 126 -12.79 -3.05 -2.15
CA ILE A 126 -12.44 -3.68 -0.88
C ILE A 126 -12.90 -5.14 -0.85
N TYR A 127 -14.14 -5.41 -1.28
CA TYR A 127 -14.66 -6.77 -1.41
C TYR A 127 -13.88 -7.57 -2.46
N GLU A 128 -13.58 -6.95 -3.59
CA GLU A 128 -12.77 -7.56 -4.65
C GLU A 128 -11.35 -7.90 -4.17
N ALA A 129 -10.69 -7.00 -3.40
CA ALA A 129 -9.37 -7.25 -2.81
C ALA A 129 -9.39 -8.50 -1.91
N LYS A 130 -10.45 -8.69 -1.12
CA LYS A 130 -10.67 -9.90 -0.31
C LYS A 130 -10.70 -11.15 -1.19
N LEU A 131 -11.46 -11.12 -2.29
CA LEU A 131 -11.58 -12.25 -3.22
C LEU A 131 -10.27 -12.57 -3.96
N LEU A 132 -9.44 -11.57 -4.18
CA LEU A 132 -8.11 -11.72 -4.80
C LEU A 132 -7.04 -12.21 -3.80
N GLY A 133 -7.39 -12.33 -2.50
CA GLY A 133 -6.49 -12.83 -1.46
C GLY A 133 -5.68 -11.77 -0.74
N ALA A 134 -5.86 -10.48 -1.05
CA ALA A 134 -5.18 -9.40 -0.33
C ALA A 134 -5.48 -9.43 1.17
N LYS A 135 -4.52 -8.95 1.97
CA LYS A 135 -4.64 -8.81 3.43
C LYS A 135 -4.78 -7.34 3.86
N ALA A 136 -4.54 -6.43 2.94
CA ALA A 136 -4.73 -5.00 3.15
C ALA A 136 -5.15 -4.29 1.87
N VAL A 137 -5.78 -3.12 2.02
CA VAL A 137 -6.10 -2.17 0.95
C VAL A 137 -5.54 -0.79 1.28
N LEU A 138 -5.30 0.00 0.24
CA LEU A 138 -4.90 1.39 0.36
C LEU A 138 -6.13 2.30 0.37
N LEU A 139 -6.20 3.22 1.34
CA LEU A 139 -7.17 4.33 1.38
C LEU A 139 -6.39 5.64 1.35
N ILE A 140 -6.72 6.56 0.44
CA ILE A 140 -5.96 7.80 0.21
C ILE A 140 -6.78 9.00 0.69
N CYS A 141 -6.31 9.71 1.71
CA CYS A 141 -7.00 10.88 2.28
C CYS A 141 -7.25 11.98 1.25
N ALA A 142 -6.35 12.18 0.30
CA ALA A 142 -6.52 13.14 -0.77
C ALA A 142 -7.70 12.83 -1.73
N LEU A 143 -8.26 11.60 -1.70
CA LEU A 143 -9.37 11.14 -2.55
C LEU A 143 -10.65 10.86 -1.78
N LEU A 144 -10.57 10.66 -0.48
CA LEU A 144 -11.66 10.23 0.39
C LEU A 144 -11.78 11.20 1.57
N ASP A 145 -12.99 11.63 1.87
CA ASP A 145 -13.26 12.36 3.10
C ASP A 145 -13.20 11.44 4.34
N THR A 146 -13.17 12.03 5.52
CA THR A 146 -13.04 11.32 6.79
C THR A 146 -14.14 10.27 7.00
N ASP A 147 -15.38 10.61 6.66
CA ASP A 147 -16.52 9.71 6.83
C ASP A 147 -16.43 8.51 5.90
N LYS A 148 -15.97 8.73 4.67
CA LYS A 148 -15.77 7.65 3.69
C LYS A 148 -14.60 6.74 4.09
N ILE A 149 -13.50 7.28 4.61
CA ILE A 149 -12.39 6.51 5.15
C ILE A 149 -12.89 5.63 6.31
N LYS A 150 -13.67 6.20 7.24
CA LYS A 150 -14.25 5.47 8.38
C LYS A 150 -15.18 4.35 7.91
N GLU A 151 -16.03 4.61 6.93
CA GLU A 151 -16.89 3.60 6.31
C GLU A 151 -16.06 2.43 5.74
N TYR A 152 -15.00 2.75 5.00
CA TYR A 152 -14.16 1.73 4.35
C TYR A 152 -13.32 0.93 5.35
N ILE A 153 -12.85 1.57 6.43
CA ILE A 153 -12.21 0.86 7.56
C ILE A 153 -13.20 -0.14 8.17
N SER A 154 -14.47 0.24 8.38
CA SER A 154 -15.50 -0.67 8.91
C SER A 154 -15.75 -1.87 8.00
N ILE A 155 -15.73 -1.69 6.68
CA ILE A 155 -15.82 -2.79 5.72
C ILE A 155 -14.60 -3.70 5.84
N CYS A 156 -13.39 -3.13 5.91
CA CYS A 156 -12.16 -3.88 6.11
C CYS A 156 -12.23 -4.71 7.41
N ASP A 157 -12.70 -4.12 8.50
CA ASP A 157 -12.86 -4.80 9.79
C ASP A 157 -13.83 -5.98 9.73
N THR A 158 -14.92 -5.82 8.98
CA THR A 158 -15.88 -6.90 8.75
C THR A 158 -15.23 -8.09 8.05
N LEU A 159 -14.36 -7.82 7.08
CA LEU A 159 -13.65 -8.82 6.29
C LEU A 159 -12.37 -9.34 6.94
N GLY A 160 -11.89 -8.67 8.02
CA GLY A 160 -10.60 -8.94 8.67
C GLY A 160 -9.41 -8.53 7.81
N LEU A 161 -9.59 -7.52 6.96
CA LEU A 161 -8.53 -6.86 6.20
C LEU A 161 -7.98 -5.67 6.99
N SER A 162 -6.72 -5.32 6.75
CA SER A 162 -6.14 -4.07 7.20
C SER A 162 -6.39 -2.93 6.20
N ALA A 163 -6.44 -1.69 6.68
CA ALA A 163 -6.48 -0.49 5.84
C ALA A 163 -5.20 0.33 6.09
N LEU A 164 -4.36 0.46 5.07
CA LEU A 164 -3.28 1.44 5.05
C LEU A 164 -3.87 2.78 4.58
N VAL A 165 -3.94 3.75 5.50
CA VAL A 165 -4.49 5.08 5.20
C VAL A 165 -3.36 6.05 4.88
N GLU A 166 -3.24 6.43 3.60
CA GLU A 166 -2.17 7.29 3.09
C GLU A 166 -2.52 8.77 3.29
N ALA A 167 -1.58 9.52 3.87
CA ALA A 167 -1.67 10.95 4.12
C ALA A 167 -0.42 11.68 3.59
N HIS A 168 -0.57 12.97 3.20
CA HIS A 168 0.49 13.81 2.63
C HIS A 168 0.77 15.08 3.43
N ASN A 169 -0.13 15.44 4.33
CA ASN A 169 -0.06 16.67 5.13
C ASN A 169 -0.78 16.48 6.48
N GLU A 170 -0.68 17.49 7.33
CA GLU A 170 -1.24 17.51 8.68
C GLU A 170 -2.75 17.28 8.70
N ASP A 171 -3.51 17.97 7.83
CA ASP A 171 -4.97 17.83 7.76
C ASP A 171 -5.38 16.40 7.38
N GLU A 172 -4.65 15.77 6.47
CA GLU A 172 -4.88 14.39 6.08
C GLU A 172 -4.52 13.39 7.20
N VAL A 173 -3.44 13.64 7.96
CA VAL A 173 -3.12 12.83 9.15
C VAL A 173 -4.23 12.95 10.20
N ASN A 174 -4.74 14.15 10.46
CA ASN A 174 -5.85 14.36 11.38
C ASN A 174 -7.15 13.69 10.88
N SER A 175 -7.41 13.72 9.60
CA SER A 175 -8.53 13.00 8.96
C SER A 175 -8.41 11.48 9.17
N ALA A 176 -7.23 10.90 8.92
CA ALA A 176 -6.97 9.48 9.12
C ALA A 176 -7.17 9.05 10.58
N LEU A 177 -6.65 9.84 11.53
CA LEU A 177 -6.83 9.58 12.97
C LEU A 177 -8.31 9.67 13.37
N SER A 178 -9.02 10.70 12.89
CA SER A 178 -10.46 10.91 13.17
C SER A 178 -11.33 9.79 12.59
N ALA A 179 -10.90 9.20 11.46
CA ALA A 179 -11.56 8.04 10.85
C ALA A 179 -11.29 6.73 11.60
N GLY A 180 -10.35 6.70 12.55
CA GLY A 180 -9.99 5.52 13.34
C GLY A 180 -8.96 4.62 12.63
N ALA A 181 -8.09 5.18 11.80
CA ALA A 181 -7.02 4.43 11.14
C ALA A 181 -6.08 3.79 12.18
N ARG A 182 -5.77 2.51 12.00
CA ARG A 182 -4.78 1.78 12.81
C ARG A 182 -3.42 1.70 12.14
N ILE A 183 -3.35 1.98 10.83
CA ILE A 183 -2.11 2.11 10.06
C ILE A 183 -2.21 3.41 9.27
N ILE A 184 -1.27 4.31 9.47
CA ILE A 184 -1.16 5.56 8.72
C ILE A 184 0.16 5.55 7.95
N GLY A 185 0.06 5.70 6.63
CA GLY A 185 1.20 5.88 5.74
C GLY A 185 1.40 7.35 5.41
N VAL A 186 2.59 7.89 5.65
CA VAL A 186 2.92 9.24 5.17
C VAL A 186 3.77 9.12 3.91
N ASN A 187 3.21 9.66 2.82
CA ASN A 187 3.89 9.65 1.54
C ASN A 187 4.82 10.86 1.42
N ASN A 188 6.12 10.57 1.33
CA ASN A 188 7.17 11.57 1.15
C ASN A 188 7.18 12.21 -0.25
N ARG A 189 6.40 11.66 -1.19
CA ARG A 189 6.27 12.21 -2.54
C ARG A 189 5.12 13.19 -2.61
N ASN A 190 5.44 14.42 -3.00
CA ASN A 190 4.43 15.40 -3.38
C ASN A 190 3.77 14.99 -4.71
N LEU A 191 2.47 14.79 -4.71
CA LEU A 191 1.74 14.31 -5.90
C LEU A 191 1.42 15.41 -6.92
N LYS A 192 1.79 16.68 -6.63
CA LYS A 192 1.62 17.80 -7.56
C LYS A 192 2.83 17.98 -8.50
N ASP A 193 4.03 17.81 -7.96
CA ASP A 193 5.30 18.05 -8.67
C ASP A 193 6.27 16.86 -8.64
N PHE A 194 5.88 15.75 -7.99
CA PHE A 194 6.66 14.53 -7.78
C PHE A 194 7.96 14.71 -7.01
N SER A 195 8.19 15.86 -6.39
CA SER A 195 9.31 16.05 -5.47
C SER A 195 9.21 15.06 -4.29
N VAL A 196 10.36 14.68 -3.73
CA VAL A 196 10.44 13.73 -2.61
C VAL A 196 11.23 14.35 -1.48
N ASP A 197 10.62 14.43 -0.30
CA ASP A 197 11.26 14.86 0.94
C ASP A 197 11.07 13.77 2.00
N VAL A 198 12.10 12.98 2.26
CA VAL A 198 12.06 11.89 3.26
C VAL A 198 11.83 12.39 4.69
N ASN A 199 12.04 13.69 4.95
CA ASN A 199 11.73 14.29 6.24
C ASN A 199 10.23 14.54 6.43
N ASN A 200 9.42 14.40 5.39
CA ASN A 200 7.97 14.60 5.50
C ASN A 200 7.35 13.62 6.49
N SER A 201 7.68 12.34 6.40
CA SER A 201 7.22 11.33 7.37
C SER A 201 7.72 11.64 8.79
N THR A 202 8.98 12.06 8.95
CA THR A 202 9.52 12.43 10.25
C THR A 202 8.75 13.60 10.89
N ARG A 203 8.34 14.57 10.09
CA ARG A 203 7.60 15.75 10.55
C ARG A 203 6.25 15.41 11.18
N TYR A 204 5.56 14.41 10.69
CA TYR A 204 4.22 14.05 11.17
C TYR A 204 4.22 12.90 12.18
N ARG A 205 5.38 12.29 12.48
CA ARG A 205 5.44 11.16 13.44
C ARG A 205 4.87 11.50 14.82
N ASP A 206 5.19 12.69 15.34
CA ASP A 206 4.76 13.10 16.67
C ASP A 206 3.24 13.34 16.78
N MET A 207 2.53 13.50 15.66
CA MET A 207 1.08 13.63 15.61
C MET A 207 0.38 12.25 15.71
N ILE A 208 1.07 11.17 15.41
CA ILE A 208 0.50 9.83 15.32
C ILE A 208 0.75 9.08 16.64
N PRO A 209 -0.31 8.66 17.35
CA PRO A 209 -0.19 7.92 18.61
C PRO A 209 0.60 6.62 18.46
N GLN A 210 1.30 6.18 19.51
CA GLN A 210 2.14 4.97 19.46
C GLN A 210 1.36 3.65 19.24
N ASN A 211 0.08 3.65 19.49
CA ASN A 211 -0.80 2.51 19.21
C ASN A 211 -1.33 2.47 17.78
N VAL A 212 -0.94 3.44 16.94
CA VAL A 212 -1.22 3.48 15.50
C VAL A 212 0.08 3.20 14.77
N LEU A 213 0.09 2.20 13.91
CA LEU A 213 1.26 1.84 13.11
C LEU A 213 1.57 2.95 12.10
N PHE A 214 2.83 3.32 12.04
CA PHE A 214 3.31 4.40 11.19
C PHE A 214 4.17 3.88 10.07
N VAL A 215 3.79 4.18 8.83
CA VAL A 215 4.51 3.75 7.61
C VAL A 215 5.08 4.97 6.90
N SER A 216 6.37 4.95 6.59
CA SER A 216 6.99 5.92 5.70
C SER A 216 7.01 5.39 4.28
N GLU A 217 6.47 6.17 3.33
CA GLU A 217 6.34 5.76 1.93
C GLU A 217 7.13 6.69 1.01
N SER A 218 7.75 6.12 -0.01
CA SER A 218 8.55 6.82 -1.04
C SER A 218 9.88 7.42 -0.56
N GLY A 219 10.84 7.46 -1.47
CA GLY A 219 12.10 8.20 -1.30
C GLY A 219 13.20 7.50 -0.54
N ILE A 220 12.96 6.35 0.05
CA ILE A 220 13.91 5.58 0.85
C ILE A 220 14.90 4.89 -0.09
N LYS A 221 16.20 5.19 0.05
CA LYS A 221 17.25 4.73 -0.88
C LYS A 221 18.50 4.22 -0.18
N THR A 222 18.79 4.65 1.03
CA THR A 222 20.05 4.42 1.71
C THR A 222 19.84 3.94 3.14
N HIS A 223 20.87 3.32 3.70
CA HIS A 223 20.92 2.98 5.11
C HIS A 223 20.73 4.21 6.02
N SER A 224 21.23 5.38 5.62
CA SER A 224 21.01 6.62 6.37
C SER A 224 19.54 7.00 6.45
N ASP A 225 18.74 6.78 5.38
CA ASP A 225 17.29 7.00 5.42
C ASP A 225 16.63 6.05 6.42
N ILE A 226 17.04 4.78 6.41
CA ILE A 226 16.53 3.78 7.37
C ILE A 226 16.85 4.16 8.82
N LYS A 227 18.07 4.65 9.10
CA LYS A 227 18.43 5.14 10.44
C LYS A 227 17.54 6.30 10.91
N VAL A 228 17.19 7.21 10.02
CA VAL A 228 16.26 8.31 10.34
C VAL A 228 14.90 7.74 10.74
N LEU A 229 14.36 6.76 9.99
CA LEU A 229 13.09 6.12 10.29
C LEU A 229 13.11 5.33 11.60
N GLN A 230 14.18 4.60 11.88
CA GLN A 230 14.37 3.89 13.15
C GLN A 230 14.42 4.85 14.35
N ASN A 231 15.17 5.96 14.21
CA ASN A 231 15.31 6.96 15.27
C ASN A 231 13.99 7.66 15.60
N ASN A 232 13.12 7.86 14.63
CA ASN A 232 11.80 8.46 14.85
C ASN A 232 10.69 7.43 15.18
N LYS A 233 11.08 6.16 15.40
CA LYS A 233 10.16 5.06 15.73
C LYS A 233 9.08 4.83 14.66
N THR A 234 9.48 4.83 13.39
CA THR A 234 8.65 4.37 12.28
C THR A 234 8.50 2.85 12.37
N ASP A 235 7.30 2.33 12.22
CA ASP A 235 7.03 0.89 12.31
C ASP A 235 7.37 0.17 11.02
N ALA A 236 7.12 0.80 9.87
CA ALA A 236 7.41 0.20 8.57
C ALA A 236 7.86 1.21 7.50
N ALA A 237 8.63 0.71 6.54
CA ALA A 237 9.08 1.42 5.35
C ALA A 237 8.51 0.75 4.10
N LEU A 238 7.76 1.50 3.25
CA LEU A 238 7.29 1.03 1.97
C LEU A 238 8.29 1.44 0.88
N ILE A 239 8.93 0.46 0.24
CA ILE A 239 10.04 0.65 -0.69
C ILE A 239 9.74 -0.02 -2.02
N GLY A 240 9.68 0.76 -3.09
CA GLY A 240 9.43 0.27 -4.46
C GLY A 240 10.62 0.49 -5.38
N GLU A 241 10.86 1.72 -5.84
CA GLU A 241 11.82 2.04 -6.90
C GLU A 241 13.23 1.50 -6.62
N THR A 242 13.72 1.67 -5.39
CA THR A 242 15.06 1.21 -4.98
C THR A 242 15.21 -0.29 -5.14
N LEU A 243 14.22 -1.06 -4.67
CA LEU A 243 14.24 -2.51 -4.76
C LEU A 243 14.01 -3.02 -6.18
N MET A 244 13.08 -2.41 -6.91
CA MET A 244 12.79 -2.80 -8.31
C MET A 244 14.01 -2.65 -9.22
N LYS A 245 14.84 -1.63 -9.01
CA LYS A 245 16.05 -1.38 -9.78
C LYS A 245 17.24 -2.25 -9.38
N SER A 246 17.21 -2.87 -8.19
CA SER A 246 18.29 -3.74 -7.74
C SER A 246 18.26 -5.09 -8.45
N GLU A 247 19.41 -5.60 -8.88
CA GLU A 247 19.56 -6.96 -9.43
C GLU A 247 19.45 -8.02 -8.32
N ASN A 248 19.88 -7.70 -7.11
CA ASN A 248 19.84 -8.59 -5.94
C ASN A 248 19.01 -7.97 -4.81
N LYS A 249 17.75 -8.40 -4.70
CA LYS A 249 16.77 -7.86 -3.73
C LYS A 249 17.23 -8.08 -2.28
N LYS A 250 17.77 -9.28 -1.99
CA LYS A 250 18.25 -9.63 -0.66
C LYS A 250 19.42 -8.72 -0.24
N LYS A 251 20.43 -8.62 -1.10
CA LYS A 251 21.58 -7.76 -0.83
C LYS A 251 21.16 -6.30 -0.63
N MET A 252 20.25 -5.79 -1.44
CA MET A 252 19.73 -4.43 -1.30
C MET A 252 19.01 -4.21 0.04
N LEU A 253 18.19 -5.18 0.48
CA LEU A 253 17.55 -5.10 1.80
C LEU A 253 18.58 -5.15 2.94
N GLU A 254 19.60 -6.01 2.83
CA GLU A 254 20.71 -6.06 3.80
C GLU A 254 21.49 -4.74 3.83
N GLU A 255 21.78 -4.14 2.67
CA GLU A 255 22.45 -2.82 2.56
C GLU A 255 21.59 -1.70 3.18
N LEU A 256 20.28 -1.75 3.02
CA LEU A 256 19.39 -0.79 3.68
C LEU A 256 19.40 -0.96 5.20
N LEU A 257 19.42 -2.19 5.71
CA LEU A 257 19.38 -2.47 7.15
C LEU A 257 20.73 -2.21 7.85
N TYR A 258 21.82 -2.60 7.24
CA TYR A 258 23.12 -2.71 7.93
C TYR A 258 24.19 -1.75 7.38
N GLY A 259 24.05 -1.25 6.16
CA GLY A 259 24.98 -0.35 5.49
C GLY A 259 26.00 -1.06 4.63
#